data_01c4941b5b13092f5712517de678a564
#
_entry.id   01c4941b5b13092f5712517de678a564
#
_cell.length_a   1.000
_cell.length_b   1.000
_cell.length_c   1.000
_cell.angle_alpha   90.00
_cell.angle_beta   90.00
_cell.angle_gamma   90.00
#
_symmetry.space_group_name_H-M   'P 1'
#
loop_
_entity.id
_entity.type
_entity.pdbx_description
1 polymer ?
#
loop_
_entity_poly.entity_id
_entity_poly.type
_entity_poly.pdbx_seq_one_letter_code
_entity_poly.pdbx_strand_id
1 'polypeptide(L)'
;MAESGMDEEVTDQDMREFQKALYECCVTFLKEHASNCVFDVSADEKIYDVGLILFDYMSDEMKKSEKEYLNDLLDYLNGNLPRAVTMLVGKRVQDISNIARSYGNACMLRSFQGFRSKKDIYFYEEEVQVSNDGMVLCKKSLDHLLKVVEQNNHMEIRSAVDQFYEEMGRRGVHGEAMTLNINYLLFQLIHLASEQ
;
A
#
# COMPACT_ATOMS: atom_id res chain seq x y z
N MET A 1 43.04 -1.87 2.82
CA MET A 1 42.48 -1.01 1.78
C MET A 1 41.01 -1.43 1.66
N ALA A 2 40.11 -0.62 2.18
CA ALA A 2 38.67 -0.87 2.09
C ALA A 2 38.20 -0.09 0.84
N GLU A 3 37.73 -0.81 -0.16
CA GLU A 3 37.02 -0.22 -1.29
C GLU A 3 35.67 0.26 -0.77
N SER A 4 35.54 1.58 -0.68
CA SER A 4 34.24 2.24 -0.51
C SER A 4 33.50 2.10 -1.84
N GLY A 5 32.54 1.17 -1.89
CA GLY A 5 31.52 1.19 -2.92
C GLY A 5 30.78 2.52 -2.81
N MET A 6 31.00 3.41 -3.77
CA MET A 6 30.14 4.58 -3.96
C MET A 6 28.75 4.04 -4.31
N ASP A 7 27.80 4.14 -3.38
CA ASP A 7 26.39 4.07 -3.74
C ASP A 7 26.14 5.21 -4.73
N GLU A 8 25.99 4.90 -6.01
CA GLU A 8 25.60 5.88 -7.03
C GLU A 8 24.25 6.45 -6.57
N GLU A 9 24.23 7.73 -6.31
CA GLU A 9 23.06 8.47 -5.90
C GLU A 9 22.05 8.41 -7.04
N VAL A 10 20.97 7.66 -6.86
CA VAL A 10 19.92 7.45 -7.86
C VAL A 10 19.24 8.78 -8.16
N THR A 11 19.33 9.23 -9.39
CA THR A 11 18.74 10.50 -9.81
C THR A 11 17.24 10.38 -10.11
N ASP A 12 16.52 11.49 -10.07
CA ASP A 12 15.09 11.54 -10.50
C ASP A 12 14.92 11.08 -11.96
N GLN A 13 15.91 11.29 -12.81
CA GLN A 13 15.89 10.86 -14.20
C GLN A 13 15.97 9.34 -14.29
N ASP A 14 16.86 8.69 -13.52
CA ASP A 14 16.98 7.23 -13.47
C ASP A 14 15.66 6.59 -13.02
N MET A 15 14.98 7.22 -12.06
CA MET A 15 13.69 6.73 -11.56
C MET A 15 12.58 6.88 -12.60
N ARG A 16 12.55 7.95 -13.38
CA ARG A 16 11.59 8.13 -14.49
C ARG A 16 11.82 7.15 -15.62
N GLU A 17 13.09 6.91 -15.97
CA GLU A 17 13.44 5.89 -16.96
C GLU A 17 13.04 4.49 -16.49
N PHE A 18 13.28 4.19 -15.22
CA PHE A 18 12.82 2.94 -14.61
C PHE A 18 11.29 2.81 -14.63
N GLN A 19 10.55 3.87 -14.26
CA GLN A 19 9.08 3.87 -14.30
C GLN A 19 8.55 3.62 -15.71
N LYS A 20 9.15 4.25 -16.71
CA LYS A 20 8.79 4.03 -18.12
C LYS A 20 9.04 2.58 -18.53
N ALA A 21 10.19 2.01 -18.18
CA ALA A 21 10.49 0.60 -18.47
C ALA A 21 9.52 -0.34 -17.74
N LEU A 22 9.18 -0.05 -16.49
CA LEU A 22 8.18 -0.79 -15.71
C LEU A 22 6.81 -0.75 -16.39
N TYR A 23 6.36 0.43 -16.82
CA TYR A 23 5.11 0.60 -17.56
C TYR A 23 5.09 -0.24 -18.84
N GLU A 24 6.15 -0.16 -19.66
CA GLU A 24 6.28 -0.89 -20.91
C GLU A 24 6.28 -2.42 -20.68
N CYS A 25 6.96 -2.91 -19.65
CA CYS A 25 6.95 -4.31 -19.27
C CYS A 25 5.54 -4.75 -18.82
N CYS A 26 4.85 -3.97 -18.00
CA CYS A 26 3.47 -4.27 -17.58
C CYS A 26 2.54 -4.34 -18.80
N VAL A 27 2.60 -3.35 -19.70
CA VAL A 27 1.79 -3.34 -20.93
C VAL A 27 2.09 -4.56 -21.80
N THR A 28 3.35 -4.94 -21.92
CA THR A 28 3.75 -6.09 -22.76
C THR A 28 3.23 -7.40 -22.17
N PHE A 29 3.38 -7.62 -20.88
CA PHE A 29 2.85 -8.81 -20.21
C PHE A 29 1.33 -8.90 -20.31
N LEU A 30 0.65 -7.77 -20.11
CA LEU A 30 -0.82 -7.72 -20.07
C LEU A 30 -1.47 -7.73 -21.46
N LYS A 31 -0.72 -7.45 -22.53
CA LYS A 31 -1.25 -7.51 -23.92
C LYS A 31 -1.79 -8.87 -24.30
N GLU A 32 -1.23 -9.92 -23.78
CA GLU A 32 -1.69 -11.30 -24.04
C GLU A 32 -3.02 -11.60 -23.31
N HIS A 33 -3.46 -10.72 -22.41
CA HIS A 33 -4.61 -10.88 -21.54
C HIS A 33 -5.56 -9.69 -21.70
N ALA A 34 -6.52 -9.86 -22.59
CA ALA A 34 -7.35 -8.81 -23.17
C ALA A 34 -8.38 -8.18 -22.24
N SER A 35 -8.09 -7.62 -21.10
CA SER A 35 -9.05 -6.82 -20.32
C SER A 35 -8.43 -6.03 -19.17
N ASN A 36 -7.10 -5.99 -19.06
CA ASN A 36 -6.42 -5.28 -17.99
C ASN A 36 -6.06 -3.86 -18.41
N CYS A 37 -6.01 -2.96 -17.45
CA CYS A 37 -5.57 -1.58 -17.67
C CYS A 37 -4.26 -1.31 -16.93
N VAL A 38 -3.34 -0.64 -17.61
CA VAL A 38 -2.11 -0.10 -17.04
C VAL A 38 -2.22 1.42 -17.07
N PHE A 39 -1.90 2.08 -15.98
CA PHE A 39 -1.91 3.54 -15.91
C PHE A 39 -0.70 4.05 -15.13
N ASP A 40 -0.25 5.23 -15.51
CA ASP A 40 0.83 5.94 -14.83
C ASP A 40 0.27 6.64 -13.58
N VAL A 41 0.96 6.48 -12.45
CA VAL A 41 0.53 7.04 -11.14
C VAL A 41 1.35 8.26 -10.77
N SER A 42 2.03 8.90 -11.69
CA SER A 42 2.90 10.05 -11.45
C SER A 42 2.14 11.34 -11.10
N ALA A 43 1.19 11.27 -10.16
CA ALA A 43 0.50 12.45 -9.66
C ALA A 43 1.36 13.33 -8.73
N ASP A 44 2.42 12.79 -8.14
CA ASP A 44 3.36 13.51 -7.27
C ASP A 44 4.79 13.37 -7.77
N GLU A 45 5.56 14.46 -7.70
CA GLU A 45 6.91 14.60 -8.27
C GLU A 45 7.96 13.56 -7.78
N LYS A 46 7.60 12.67 -6.85
CA LYS A 46 8.51 11.65 -6.27
C LYS A 46 7.91 10.24 -6.19
N ILE A 47 6.78 10.00 -6.84
CA ILE A 47 6.16 8.68 -6.90
C ILE A 47 6.39 8.12 -8.30
N TYR A 48 7.11 7.00 -8.39
CA TYR A 48 7.48 6.34 -9.65
C TYR A 48 6.77 4.98 -9.76
N ASP A 49 5.51 4.96 -9.42
CA ASP A 49 4.69 3.75 -9.45
C ASP A 49 3.95 3.57 -10.77
N VAL A 50 3.57 2.34 -11.04
CA VAL A 50 2.66 1.97 -12.13
C VAL A 50 1.45 1.29 -11.51
N GLY A 51 0.26 1.77 -11.83
CA GLY A 51 -0.99 1.20 -11.39
C GLY A 51 -1.52 0.17 -12.38
N LEU A 52 -2.06 -0.93 -11.84
CA LEU A 52 -2.68 -1.99 -12.62
C LEU A 52 -4.11 -2.22 -12.15
N ILE A 53 -5.05 -2.34 -13.09
CA ILE A 53 -6.39 -2.85 -12.83
C ILE A 53 -6.48 -4.21 -13.51
N LEU A 54 -6.62 -5.26 -12.70
CA LEU A 54 -6.73 -6.64 -13.16
C LEU A 54 -8.19 -7.09 -13.04
N PHE A 55 -8.73 -7.65 -14.11
CA PHE A 55 -10.07 -8.21 -14.13
C PHE A 55 -10.04 -9.70 -13.80
N ASP A 56 -11.07 -10.19 -13.11
CA ASP A 56 -11.15 -11.56 -12.62
C ASP A 56 -11.65 -12.53 -13.68
N TYR A 57 -10.82 -12.79 -14.67
CA TYR A 57 -11.04 -13.90 -15.63
C TYR A 57 -9.92 -14.95 -15.53
N MET A 58 -8.95 -14.73 -14.65
CA MET A 58 -7.76 -15.56 -14.51
C MET A 58 -8.09 -16.99 -14.08
N SER A 59 -9.12 -17.16 -13.24
CA SER A 59 -9.57 -18.48 -12.80
C SER A 59 -10.26 -19.26 -13.91
N ASP A 60 -11.04 -18.59 -14.76
CA ASP A 60 -11.88 -19.22 -15.78
C ASP A 60 -11.12 -19.44 -17.10
N GLU A 61 -10.44 -18.42 -17.59
CA GLU A 61 -9.77 -18.47 -18.89
C GLU A 61 -8.34 -19.02 -18.80
N MET A 62 -7.58 -18.62 -17.76
CA MET A 62 -6.17 -18.96 -17.61
C MET A 62 -5.92 -20.16 -16.68
N LYS A 63 -6.93 -20.62 -15.96
CA LYS A 63 -6.84 -21.71 -14.94
C LYS A 63 -5.75 -21.42 -13.91
N LYS A 64 -5.54 -20.17 -13.56
CA LYS A 64 -4.58 -19.70 -12.56
C LYS A 64 -5.30 -18.97 -11.44
N SER A 65 -4.84 -19.15 -10.23
CA SER A 65 -5.23 -18.29 -9.11
C SER A 65 -4.64 -16.89 -9.26
N GLU A 66 -5.24 -15.90 -8.62
CA GLU A 66 -4.71 -14.53 -8.56
C GLU A 66 -3.25 -14.49 -8.11
N LYS A 67 -2.90 -15.28 -7.08
CA LYS A 67 -1.53 -15.36 -6.56
C LYS A 67 -0.54 -15.91 -7.58
N GLU A 68 -0.91 -16.97 -8.29
CA GLU A 68 -0.06 -17.55 -9.33
C GLU A 68 0.16 -16.55 -10.47
N TYR A 69 -0.89 -15.86 -10.91
CA TYR A 69 -0.79 -14.85 -11.94
C TYR A 69 0.11 -13.67 -11.55
N LEU A 70 -0.04 -13.17 -10.32
CA LEU A 70 0.79 -12.07 -9.81
C LEU A 70 2.24 -12.50 -9.61
N ASN A 71 2.50 -13.74 -9.23
CA ASN A 71 3.87 -14.27 -9.19
C ASN A 71 4.48 -14.35 -10.59
N ASP A 72 3.75 -14.83 -11.61
CA ASP A 72 4.22 -14.87 -12.98
C ASP A 72 4.55 -13.45 -13.51
N LEU A 73 3.70 -12.47 -13.20
CA LEU A 73 3.96 -11.07 -13.53
C LEU A 73 5.21 -10.56 -12.82
N LEU A 74 5.36 -10.84 -11.53
CA LEU A 74 6.52 -10.42 -10.75
C LEU A 74 7.82 -11.03 -11.30
N ASP A 75 7.82 -12.32 -11.59
CA ASP A 75 8.96 -13.02 -12.17
C ASP A 75 9.34 -12.44 -13.54
N TYR A 76 8.33 -12.14 -14.36
CA TYR A 76 8.53 -11.47 -15.64
C TYR A 76 9.17 -10.08 -15.47
N LEU A 77 8.66 -9.26 -14.54
CA LEU A 77 9.18 -7.93 -14.27
C LEU A 77 10.63 -8.00 -13.74
N ASN A 78 10.90 -8.86 -12.77
CA ASN A 78 12.25 -9.01 -12.20
C ASN A 78 13.25 -9.56 -13.22
N GLY A 79 12.80 -10.33 -14.22
CA GLY A 79 13.64 -10.82 -15.30
C GLY A 79 13.97 -9.79 -16.38
N ASN A 80 13.16 -8.70 -16.50
CA ASN A 80 13.28 -7.70 -17.56
C ASN A 80 13.68 -6.30 -17.07
N LEU A 81 13.67 -6.07 -15.74
CA LEU A 81 13.98 -4.78 -15.15
C LEU A 81 15.32 -4.82 -14.40
N PRO A 82 16.07 -3.70 -14.37
CA PRO A 82 17.36 -3.64 -13.67
C PRO A 82 17.22 -3.59 -12.14
N ARG A 83 16.00 -3.40 -11.63
CA ARG A 83 15.72 -3.29 -10.18
C ARG A 83 14.50 -4.12 -9.81
N ALA A 84 14.53 -4.69 -8.61
CA ALA A 84 13.40 -5.42 -8.07
C ALA A 84 12.20 -4.48 -7.83
N VAL A 85 11.01 -4.99 -8.10
CA VAL A 85 9.74 -4.31 -7.85
C VAL A 85 9.01 -4.97 -6.69
N THR A 86 8.15 -4.21 -6.04
CA THR A 86 7.24 -4.71 -5.01
C THR A 86 5.81 -4.45 -5.47
N MET A 87 4.96 -5.45 -5.35
CA MET A 87 3.55 -5.33 -5.68
C MET A 87 2.70 -5.09 -4.44
N LEU A 88 1.80 -4.11 -4.52
CA LEU A 88 0.81 -3.79 -3.48
C LEU A 88 -0.57 -4.08 -4.05
N VAL A 89 -1.25 -5.08 -3.51
CA VAL A 89 -2.53 -5.57 -4.02
C VAL A 89 -3.66 -5.09 -3.11
N GLY A 90 -4.53 -4.24 -3.66
CA GLY A 90 -5.70 -3.72 -2.97
C GLY A 90 -6.79 -4.79 -2.79
N LYS A 91 -7.80 -4.45 -2.00
CA LYS A 91 -8.95 -5.33 -1.79
C LYS A 91 -9.71 -5.55 -3.10
N ARG A 92 -10.05 -6.82 -3.38
CA ARG A 92 -10.90 -7.18 -4.51
C ARG A 92 -12.27 -6.50 -4.41
N VAL A 93 -12.75 -5.95 -5.50
CA VAL A 93 -14.05 -5.26 -5.60
C VAL A 93 -14.86 -5.83 -6.75
N GLN A 94 -16.18 -5.84 -6.61
CA GLN A 94 -17.09 -6.38 -7.63
C GLN A 94 -17.61 -5.30 -8.58
N ASP A 95 -17.56 -4.05 -8.15
CA ASP A 95 -18.11 -2.93 -8.89
C ASP A 95 -17.00 -1.95 -9.27
N ILE A 96 -17.03 -1.47 -10.51
CA ILE A 96 -16.07 -0.51 -11.06
C ILE A 96 -16.03 0.80 -10.25
N SER A 97 -17.15 1.20 -9.67
CA SER A 97 -17.24 2.38 -8.80
C SER A 97 -16.37 2.27 -7.53
N ASN A 98 -16.00 1.06 -7.14
CA ASN A 98 -15.16 0.78 -5.98
C ASN A 98 -13.66 0.62 -6.30
N ILE A 99 -13.24 0.80 -7.56
CA ILE A 99 -11.82 0.68 -7.94
C ILE A 99 -10.96 1.68 -7.18
N ALA A 100 -11.42 2.93 -7.02
CA ALA A 100 -10.70 3.95 -6.26
C ALA A 100 -10.45 3.50 -4.80
N ARG A 101 -11.42 2.81 -4.19
CA ARG A 101 -11.27 2.24 -2.84
C ARG A 101 -10.25 1.11 -2.81
N SER A 102 -10.27 0.22 -3.81
CA SER A 102 -9.27 -0.84 -3.94
C SER A 102 -7.86 -0.26 -4.09
N TYR A 103 -7.72 0.76 -4.94
CA TYR A 103 -6.46 1.48 -5.11
C TYR A 103 -5.99 2.14 -3.80
N GLY A 104 -6.87 2.81 -3.06
CA GLY A 104 -6.55 3.37 -1.74
C GLY A 104 -6.06 2.31 -0.75
N ASN A 105 -6.66 1.10 -0.77
CA ASN A 105 -6.19 -0.02 0.04
C ASN A 105 -4.76 -0.48 -0.36
N ALA A 106 -4.44 -0.51 -1.65
CA ALA A 106 -3.09 -0.83 -2.12
C ALA A 106 -2.08 0.24 -1.68
N CYS A 107 -2.41 1.53 -1.83
CA CYS A 107 -1.57 2.64 -1.37
C CYS A 107 -1.30 2.58 0.14
N MET A 108 -2.28 2.16 0.94
CA MET A 108 -2.14 1.99 2.39
C MET A 108 -1.06 0.94 2.74
N LEU A 109 -0.90 -0.11 1.93
CA LEU A 109 0.13 -1.13 2.16
C LEU A 109 1.56 -0.58 2.09
N ARG A 110 1.77 0.55 1.42
CA ARG A 110 3.08 1.22 1.39
C ARG A 110 3.57 1.57 2.80
N SER A 111 2.67 1.97 3.67
CA SER A 111 2.99 2.28 5.07
C SER A 111 3.44 1.06 5.85
N PHE A 112 3.11 -0.15 5.41
CA PHE A 112 3.48 -1.39 6.07
C PHE A 112 4.85 -1.93 5.63
N GLN A 113 5.37 -1.53 4.46
CA GLN A 113 6.63 -2.06 3.90
C GLN A 113 7.85 -1.83 4.79
N GLY A 114 7.87 -0.71 5.54
CA GLY A 114 8.98 -0.37 6.44
C GLY A 114 9.01 -1.16 7.75
N PHE A 115 7.94 -1.89 8.09
CA PHE A 115 7.72 -2.45 9.43
C PHE A 115 7.66 -3.97 9.48
N ARG A 116 7.67 -4.65 8.34
CA ARG A 116 7.55 -6.11 8.25
C ARG A 116 8.70 -6.74 7.48
N SER A 117 8.81 -8.05 7.62
CA SER A 117 9.71 -8.83 6.76
C SER A 117 9.44 -8.50 5.30
N LYS A 118 10.48 -8.16 4.56
CA LYS A 118 10.40 -7.77 3.15
C LYS A 118 9.72 -8.89 2.36
N LYS A 119 8.58 -8.58 1.76
CA LYS A 119 7.86 -9.42 0.80
C LYS A 119 7.91 -8.77 -0.57
N ASP A 120 7.78 -9.57 -1.59
CA ASP A 120 7.71 -9.07 -2.96
C ASP A 120 6.27 -8.70 -3.36
N ILE A 121 5.27 -9.37 -2.77
CA ILE A 121 3.84 -9.07 -2.96
C ILE A 121 3.15 -8.93 -1.60
N TYR A 122 2.44 -7.83 -1.40
CA TYR A 122 1.61 -7.56 -0.23
C TYR A 122 0.13 -7.55 -0.64
N PHE A 123 -0.69 -8.36 0.00
CA PHE A 123 -2.14 -8.38 -0.18
C PHE A 123 -2.84 -7.68 0.97
N TYR A 124 -3.68 -6.69 0.66
CA TYR A 124 -4.39 -5.92 1.69
C TYR A 124 -5.19 -6.81 2.65
N GLU A 125 -5.90 -7.81 2.12
CA GLU A 125 -6.71 -8.71 2.94
C GLU A 125 -5.88 -9.55 3.92
N GLU A 126 -4.69 -10.00 3.51
CA GLU A 126 -3.78 -10.76 4.37
C GLU A 126 -3.15 -9.86 5.44
N GLU A 127 -2.67 -8.68 5.03
CA GLU A 127 -1.96 -7.77 5.92
C GLU A 127 -2.89 -7.19 6.99
N VAL A 128 -4.15 -6.91 6.65
CA VAL A 128 -5.15 -6.41 7.61
C VAL A 128 -5.65 -7.54 8.53
N GLN A 129 -5.76 -8.79 8.07
CA GLN A 129 -6.12 -9.92 8.92
C GLN A 129 -5.04 -10.22 9.96
N VAL A 130 -3.76 -10.23 9.55
CA VAL A 130 -2.63 -10.38 10.50
C VAL A 130 -2.59 -9.24 11.51
N SER A 131 -3.02 -8.04 11.12
CA SER A 131 -3.16 -6.90 12.05
C SER A 131 -4.25 -7.13 13.10
N ASN A 132 -5.28 -7.91 12.77
CA ASN A 132 -6.33 -8.24 13.73
C ASN A 132 -5.91 -9.33 14.74
N ASP A 133 -4.99 -10.24 14.38
CA ASP A 133 -4.58 -11.35 15.23
C ASP A 133 -3.25 -11.10 15.99
N GLY A 134 -2.38 -10.26 15.47
CA GLY A 134 -1.04 -10.02 16.05
C GLY A 134 -0.69 -8.56 16.31
N MET A 135 -1.44 -7.62 15.76
CA MET A 135 -1.21 -6.20 15.91
C MET A 135 -2.42 -5.58 16.61
N VAL A 136 -2.23 -5.22 17.86
CA VAL A 136 -3.26 -4.58 18.68
C VAL A 136 -3.51 -3.18 18.15
N LEU A 137 -4.47 -3.02 17.22
CA LEU A 137 -5.01 -1.72 16.89
C LEU A 137 -5.88 -1.24 18.05
N CYS A 138 -5.58 -0.03 18.54
CA CYS A 138 -6.37 0.64 19.57
C CYS A 138 -7.65 1.23 18.98
N LYS A 139 -8.48 0.35 18.37
CA LYS A 139 -9.61 0.74 17.53
C LYS A 139 -10.62 1.63 18.25
N LYS A 140 -10.91 1.36 19.54
CA LYS A 140 -11.92 2.13 20.28
C LYS A 140 -11.50 3.58 20.50
N SER A 141 -10.29 3.82 20.95
CA SER A 141 -9.78 5.17 21.17
C SER A 141 -9.52 5.90 19.86
N LEU A 142 -9.13 5.16 18.81
CA LEU A 142 -8.93 5.68 17.47
C LEU A 142 -10.26 6.12 16.85
N ASP A 143 -11.31 5.28 16.87
CA ASP A 143 -12.65 5.63 16.36
C ASP A 143 -13.25 6.83 17.15
N HIS A 144 -12.97 6.90 18.46
CA HIS A 144 -13.38 8.04 19.27
C HIS A 144 -12.67 9.33 18.84
N LEU A 145 -11.34 9.27 18.67
CA LEU A 145 -10.55 10.42 18.23
C LEU A 145 -11.00 10.92 16.84
N LEU A 146 -11.20 10.02 15.88
CA LEU A 146 -11.68 10.37 14.55
C LEU A 146 -13.04 11.06 14.62
N LYS A 147 -13.97 10.55 15.42
CA LYS A 147 -15.29 11.16 15.61
C LYS A 147 -15.22 12.57 16.23
N VAL A 148 -14.35 12.76 17.21
CA VAL A 148 -14.12 14.07 17.86
C VAL A 148 -13.57 15.08 16.84
N VAL A 149 -12.66 14.64 15.96
CA VAL A 149 -12.12 15.48 14.88
C VAL A 149 -13.18 15.79 13.83
N GLU A 150 -13.96 14.80 13.37
CA GLU A 150 -15.06 14.98 12.42
C GLU A 150 -16.10 15.99 12.92
N GLN A 151 -16.40 15.95 14.22
CA GLN A 151 -17.32 16.88 14.86
C GLN A 151 -16.71 18.26 15.14
N ASN A 152 -15.43 18.47 14.80
CA ASN A 152 -14.68 19.69 15.06
C ASN A 152 -14.72 20.14 16.55
N ASN A 153 -14.77 19.16 17.47
CA ASN A 153 -14.84 19.40 18.91
C ASN A 153 -13.45 19.64 19.49
N HIS A 154 -12.92 20.85 19.33
CA HIS A 154 -11.59 21.24 19.76
C HIS A 154 -11.32 21.01 21.25
N MET A 155 -12.35 21.08 22.09
CA MET A 155 -12.20 20.90 23.54
C MET A 155 -11.88 19.46 23.93
N GLU A 156 -12.32 18.50 23.13
CA GLU A 156 -12.14 17.06 23.42
C GLU A 156 -10.96 16.44 22.65
N ILE A 157 -10.45 17.08 21.59
CA ILE A 157 -9.37 16.51 20.75
C ILE A 157 -8.18 16.10 21.62
N ARG A 158 -7.72 16.97 22.53
CA ARG A 158 -6.56 16.67 23.40
C ARG A 158 -6.81 15.44 24.27
N SER A 159 -7.97 15.38 24.91
CA SER A 159 -8.36 14.23 25.74
C SER A 159 -8.47 12.94 24.93
N ALA A 160 -9.00 13.00 23.71
CA ALA A 160 -9.09 11.83 22.83
C ALA A 160 -7.72 11.34 22.36
N VAL A 161 -6.79 12.25 22.09
CA VAL A 161 -5.38 11.91 21.78
C VAL A 161 -4.72 11.24 23.00
N ASP A 162 -4.85 11.81 24.18
CA ASP A 162 -4.28 11.25 25.42
C ASP A 162 -4.84 9.83 25.66
N GLN A 163 -6.13 9.61 25.50
CA GLN A 163 -6.77 8.29 25.62
C GLN A 163 -6.24 7.27 24.59
N PHE A 164 -5.97 7.72 23.36
CA PHE A 164 -5.39 6.87 22.33
C PHE A 164 -3.98 6.39 22.72
N TYR A 165 -3.13 7.30 23.22
CA TYR A 165 -1.78 6.94 23.69
C TYR A 165 -1.82 6.09 24.96
N GLU A 166 -2.71 6.37 25.89
CA GLU A 166 -2.92 5.56 27.09
C GLU A 166 -3.38 4.13 26.76
N GLU A 167 -4.28 3.97 25.80
CA GLU A 167 -4.71 2.65 25.33
C GLU A 167 -3.54 1.87 24.72
N MET A 168 -2.71 2.51 23.89
CA MET A 168 -1.50 1.88 23.37
C MET A 168 -0.56 1.43 24.47
N GLY A 169 -0.27 2.29 25.43
CA GLY A 169 0.59 1.95 26.58
C GLY A 169 0.04 0.79 27.42
N ARG A 170 -1.25 0.82 27.72
CA ARG A 170 -1.93 -0.23 28.51
C ARG A 170 -1.95 -1.59 27.83
N ARG A 171 -2.01 -1.61 26.48
CA ARG A 171 -1.96 -2.84 25.67
C ARG A 171 -0.54 -3.30 25.37
N GLY A 172 0.48 -2.60 25.86
CA GLY A 172 1.88 -2.93 25.58
C GLY A 172 2.26 -2.73 24.11
N VAL A 173 1.59 -1.80 23.42
CA VAL A 173 1.88 -1.47 22.02
C VAL A 173 3.17 -0.66 21.99
N HIS A 174 4.26 -1.24 21.49
CA HIS A 174 5.58 -0.62 21.42
C HIS A 174 6.18 -0.75 20.01
N GLY A 175 7.16 0.10 19.70
CA GLY A 175 7.95 0.02 18.47
C GLY A 175 7.10 0.06 17.21
N GLU A 176 7.21 -0.97 16.39
CA GLU A 176 6.54 -1.07 15.09
C GLU A 176 5.01 -1.01 15.19
N ALA A 177 4.42 -1.67 16.18
CA ALA A 177 2.98 -1.65 16.40
C ALA A 177 2.46 -0.25 16.77
N MET A 178 3.23 0.54 17.51
CA MET A 178 2.91 1.93 17.82
C MET A 178 2.94 2.79 16.56
N THR A 179 3.98 2.68 15.75
CA THR A 179 4.11 3.42 14.51
C THR A 179 2.97 3.11 13.55
N LEU A 180 2.53 1.86 13.49
CA LEU A 180 1.39 1.48 12.66
C LEU A 180 0.08 2.11 13.14
N ASN A 181 -0.20 2.11 14.44
CA ASN A 181 -1.39 2.75 14.97
C ASN A 181 -1.42 4.25 14.63
N ILE A 182 -0.27 4.92 14.72
CA ILE A 182 -0.11 6.34 14.37
C ILE A 182 -0.30 6.55 12.85
N ASN A 183 0.32 5.73 12.01
CA ASN A 183 0.17 5.84 10.56
C ASN A 183 -1.28 5.58 10.12
N TYR A 184 -1.95 4.61 10.73
CA TYR A 184 -3.36 4.37 10.48
C TYR A 184 -4.23 5.58 10.86
N LEU A 185 -3.97 6.19 12.03
CA LEU A 185 -4.63 7.42 12.45
C LEU A 185 -4.42 8.54 11.42
N LEU A 186 -3.17 8.79 11.02
CA LEU A 186 -2.84 9.84 10.05
C LEU A 186 -3.55 9.62 8.72
N PHE A 187 -3.57 8.38 8.23
CA PHE A 187 -4.29 8.04 7.00
C PHE A 187 -5.78 8.34 7.10
N GLN A 188 -6.43 7.96 8.21
CA GLN A 188 -7.85 8.24 8.43
C GLN A 188 -8.13 9.75 8.52
N LEU A 189 -7.24 10.52 9.15
CA LEU A 189 -7.36 11.98 9.22
C LEU A 189 -7.22 12.65 7.85
N ILE A 190 -6.29 12.17 7.02
CA ILE A 190 -6.12 12.66 5.63
C ILE A 190 -7.39 12.36 4.81
N HIS A 191 -7.94 11.15 4.97
CA HIS A 191 -9.18 10.77 4.28
C HIS A 191 -10.36 11.66 4.70
N LEU A 192 -10.52 11.87 6.01
CA LEU A 192 -11.54 12.75 6.56
C LEU A 192 -11.41 14.20 6.03
N ALA A 193 -10.18 14.71 5.93
CA ALA A 193 -9.92 16.05 5.40
C ALA A 193 -10.18 16.17 3.89
N SER A 194 -10.11 15.07 3.14
CA SER A 194 -10.39 15.06 1.69
C SER A 194 -11.88 14.91 1.35
N GLU A 195 -12.72 14.55 2.33
CA GLU A 195 -14.17 14.43 2.16
C GLU A 195 -14.93 15.71 2.52
N GLN A 196 -14.25 16.72 3.07
CA GLN A 196 -14.81 18.05 3.39
C GLN A 196 -14.56 19.05 2.28
#